data_a3206c00d322d6951b38d34ae88e6225
#
_entry.id   a3206c00d322d6951b38d34ae88e6225
#
_cell.length_a   1.000
_cell.length_b   1.000
_cell.length_c   1.000
_cell.angle_alpha   90.00
_cell.angle_beta   90.00
_cell.angle_gamma   90.00
#
_symmetry.space_group_name_H-M   'P 1'
#
loop_
_entity.id
_entity.type
_entity.pdbx_description
1 polymer ?
#
loop_
_entity_poly.entity_id
_entity_poly.type
_entity_poly.pdbx_seq_one_letter_code
_entity_poly.pdbx_strand_id
1 'polypeptide(L)'
;QVPEEKERLKQTDILIIGGGAVDEALETEINHLPTAVYSTYGMTETLSHIALRRLNGASASEHYYPFPSVKLSLSAENTLIIDAPLVCDETLQTNDIARIYPDGSFMILGRKDNVINSGGIKIQAEEMEKLLRPFVITSVPDQRLGQAVTLLLADQPDTEEIGNKLHEILEPYYRPKHILTIESIPQTENGKINRAECRILAKQMLMTFYPHT
;
A
#
# COMPACT_ATOMS: atom_id res chain seq x y z
N GLN A 1 -5.97 17.24 13.67
CA GLN A 1 -7.37 16.86 13.95
C GLN A 1 -7.98 17.82 14.96
N VAL A 2 -9.12 18.39 14.60
CA VAL A 2 -9.84 19.35 15.46
C VAL A 2 -10.64 18.55 16.50
N PRO A 3 -10.48 18.79 17.82
CA PRO A 3 -11.19 18.03 18.87
C PRO A 3 -12.70 17.97 18.70
N GLU A 4 -13.33 19.06 18.24
CA GLU A 4 -14.76 19.12 17.98
C GLU A 4 -15.21 18.17 16.86
N GLU A 5 -14.40 17.94 15.85
CA GLU A 5 -14.70 17.00 14.76
C GLU A 5 -14.70 15.55 15.25
N LYS A 6 -13.76 15.18 16.14
CA LYS A 6 -13.73 13.86 16.78
C LYS A 6 -15.02 13.57 17.56
N GLU A 7 -15.53 14.55 18.31
CA GLU A 7 -16.78 14.38 19.07
C GLU A 7 -17.99 14.23 18.14
N ARG A 8 -18.02 14.93 17.00
CA ARG A 8 -19.06 14.77 16.00
C ARG A 8 -19.03 13.38 15.36
N LEU A 9 -17.84 12.84 15.07
CA LEU A 9 -17.70 11.49 14.52
C LEU A 9 -18.26 10.42 15.44
N LYS A 10 -18.15 10.59 16.76
CA LYS A 10 -18.73 9.66 17.76
C LYS A 10 -20.26 9.62 17.77
N GLN A 11 -20.91 10.64 17.18
CA GLN A 11 -22.37 10.74 17.10
C GLN A 11 -22.94 10.16 15.80
N THR A 12 -22.08 9.68 14.89
CA THR A 12 -22.51 9.05 13.63
C THR A 12 -22.62 7.53 13.82
N ASP A 13 -23.59 6.91 13.17
CA ASP A 13 -23.76 5.45 13.21
C ASP A 13 -22.71 4.75 12.34
N ILE A 14 -22.42 5.33 11.18
CA ILE A 14 -21.50 4.76 10.17
C ILE A 14 -20.57 5.85 9.65
N LEU A 15 -19.28 5.52 9.56
CA LEU A 15 -18.26 6.31 8.91
C LEU A 15 -17.63 5.48 7.79
N ILE A 16 -17.54 6.06 6.60
CA ILE A 16 -16.92 5.44 5.44
C ILE A 16 -15.66 6.22 5.08
N ILE A 17 -14.53 5.53 5.02
CA ILE A 17 -13.22 6.10 4.63
C ILE A 17 -12.85 5.53 3.26
N GLY A 18 -12.60 6.41 2.31
CA GLY A 18 -12.21 6.05 0.95
C GLY A 18 -10.97 6.79 0.47
N GLY A 19 -10.53 6.43 -0.73
CA GLY A 19 -9.45 7.14 -1.43
C GLY A 19 -8.06 6.56 -1.23
N GLY A 20 -7.83 5.61 -0.33
CA GLY A 20 -6.54 4.97 -0.12
C GLY A 20 -6.54 3.95 0.98
N ALA A 21 -5.40 3.30 1.20
CA ALA A 21 -5.20 2.43 2.35
C ALA A 21 -5.24 3.26 3.64
N VAL A 22 -5.90 2.73 4.65
CA VAL A 22 -5.90 3.31 6.00
C VAL A 22 -4.60 2.87 6.68
N ASP A 23 -3.88 3.81 7.28
CA ASP A 23 -2.65 3.49 8.01
C ASP A 23 -2.94 2.96 9.43
N GLU A 24 -1.96 2.29 10.02
CA GLU A 24 -2.09 1.63 11.32
C GLU A 24 -2.35 2.61 12.47
N ALA A 25 -1.78 3.82 12.41
CA ALA A 25 -2.00 4.86 13.42
C ALA A 25 -3.46 5.30 13.40
N LEU A 26 -4.02 5.51 12.22
CA LEU A 26 -5.43 5.83 12.05
C LEU A 26 -6.33 4.65 12.44
N GLU A 27 -5.97 3.40 12.09
CA GLU A 27 -6.71 2.21 12.55
C GLU A 27 -6.73 2.11 14.07
N THR A 28 -5.61 2.40 14.74
CA THR A 28 -5.55 2.42 16.21
C THR A 28 -6.48 3.47 16.80
N GLU A 29 -6.52 4.68 16.24
CA GLU A 29 -7.47 5.71 16.69
C GLU A 29 -8.93 5.32 16.45
N ILE A 30 -9.23 4.72 15.30
CA ILE A 30 -10.57 4.25 14.91
C ILE A 30 -11.09 3.18 15.86
N ASN A 31 -10.24 2.31 16.38
CA ASN A 31 -10.65 1.23 17.29
C ASN A 31 -11.34 1.73 18.56
N HIS A 32 -11.10 2.97 18.95
CA HIS A 32 -11.73 3.59 20.12
C HIS A 32 -13.06 4.31 19.81
N LEU A 33 -13.48 4.33 18.54
CA LEU A 33 -14.74 4.98 18.16
C LEU A 33 -15.92 4.02 18.36
N PRO A 34 -17.06 4.51 18.91
CA PRO A 34 -18.30 3.74 18.96
C PRO A 34 -18.95 3.58 17.58
N THR A 35 -18.62 4.48 16.66
CA THR A 35 -19.10 4.52 15.27
C THR A 35 -18.63 3.30 14.48
N ALA A 36 -19.50 2.75 13.64
CA ALA A 36 -19.12 1.71 12.70
C ALA A 36 -18.26 2.27 11.58
N VAL A 37 -16.95 1.94 11.55
CA VAL A 37 -16.02 2.49 10.56
C VAL A 37 -15.67 1.46 9.49
N TYR A 38 -15.78 1.88 8.23
CA TYR A 38 -15.47 1.04 7.07
C TYR A 38 -14.44 1.72 6.17
N SER A 39 -13.48 0.94 5.67
CA SER A 39 -12.66 1.30 4.52
C SER A 39 -13.35 0.81 3.25
N THR A 40 -13.25 1.58 2.17
CA THR A 40 -13.83 1.23 0.86
C THR A 40 -12.75 0.77 -0.11
N TYR A 41 -13.13 -0.15 -1.00
CA TYR A 41 -12.38 -0.45 -2.19
C TYR A 41 -13.21 -0.11 -3.43
N GLY A 42 -12.59 0.61 -4.36
CA GLY A 42 -13.18 1.04 -5.64
C GLY A 42 -12.21 1.94 -6.39
N MET A 43 -12.57 2.31 -7.58
CA MET A 43 -11.77 3.12 -8.48
C MET A 43 -12.65 4.03 -9.33
N THR A 44 -12.05 4.92 -10.10
CA THR A 44 -12.78 5.86 -10.96
C THR A 44 -13.68 5.13 -11.95
N GLU A 45 -13.20 4.02 -12.50
CA GLU A 45 -13.91 3.19 -13.48
C GLU A 45 -15.15 2.52 -12.92
N THR A 46 -15.20 2.29 -11.59
CA THR A 46 -16.39 1.78 -10.90
C THR A 46 -17.29 2.89 -10.33
N LEU A 47 -17.05 4.14 -10.71
CA LEU A 47 -17.73 5.36 -10.23
C LEU A 47 -17.68 5.55 -8.71
N SER A 48 -17.65 4.49 -7.95
CA SER A 48 -17.68 4.48 -6.50
C SER A 48 -17.03 3.20 -5.95
N HIS A 49 -17.28 2.91 -4.69
CA HIS A 49 -16.80 1.70 -4.02
C HIS A 49 -17.66 0.48 -4.41
N ILE A 50 -16.99 -0.66 -4.52
CA ILE A 50 -17.60 -1.96 -4.85
C ILE A 50 -17.48 -2.96 -3.70
N ALA A 51 -16.69 -2.64 -2.69
CA ALA A 51 -16.50 -3.47 -1.50
C ALA A 51 -16.23 -2.63 -0.26
N LEU A 52 -16.50 -3.21 0.90
CA LEU A 52 -16.26 -2.62 2.21
C LEU A 52 -15.43 -3.54 3.09
N ARG A 53 -14.55 -2.95 3.91
CA ARG A 53 -13.81 -3.60 4.98
C ARG A 53 -14.15 -2.92 6.31
N ARG A 54 -14.65 -3.66 7.27
CA ARG A 54 -14.89 -3.15 8.62
C ARG A 54 -13.54 -2.94 9.33
N LEU A 55 -13.31 -1.73 9.88
CA LEU A 55 -12.04 -1.37 10.51
C LEU A 55 -12.04 -1.57 12.02
N ASN A 56 -13.21 -1.52 12.68
CA ASN A 56 -13.28 -1.55 14.15
C ASN A 56 -14.41 -2.43 14.69
N GLY A 57 -14.37 -2.67 16.01
CA GLY A 57 -15.34 -3.48 16.73
C GLY A 57 -15.17 -4.99 16.49
N ALA A 58 -16.12 -5.78 16.99
CA ALA A 58 -16.06 -7.26 16.94
C ALA A 58 -16.07 -7.84 15.52
N SER A 59 -16.53 -7.07 14.53
CA SER A 59 -16.57 -7.45 13.11
C SER A 59 -15.41 -6.85 12.30
N ALA A 60 -14.36 -6.33 12.94
CA ALA A 60 -13.18 -5.84 12.24
C ALA A 60 -12.53 -6.98 11.44
N SER A 61 -12.08 -6.65 10.23
CA SER A 61 -11.50 -7.61 9.29
C SER A 61 -10.39 -6.97 8.49
N GLU A 62 -9.42 -7.76 8.08
CA GLU A 62 -8.43 -7.35 7.07
C GLU A 62 -8.94 -7.52 5.65
N HIS A 63 -10.07 -8.23 5.47
CA HIS A 63 -10.64 -8.53 4.17
C HIS A 63 -11.72 -7.53 3.77
N TYR A 64 -11.77 -7.23 2.49
CA TYR A 64 -12.88 -6.54 1.85
C TYR A 64 -13.97 -7.55 1.47
N TYR A 65 -15.21 -7.16 1.65
CA TYR A 65 -16.39 -7.92 1.24
C TYR A 65 -17.05 -7.18 0.08
N PRO A 66 -17.11 -7.78 -1.12
CA PRO A 66 -17.75 -7.16 -2.27
C PRO A 66 -19.27 -7.08 -2.08
N PHE A 67 -19.90 -6.10 -2.72
CA PHE A 67 -21.36 -6.05 -2.76
C PHE A 67 -21.94 -7.24 -3.54
N PRO A 68 -23.18 -7.67 -3.26
CA PRO A 68 -23.76 -8.87 -3.87
C PRO A 68 -23.81 -8.88 -5.40
N SER A 69 -23.86 -7.68 -6.02
CA SER A 69 -23.86 -7.50 -7.49
C SER A 69 -22.47 -7.59 -8.12
N VAL A 70 -21.39 -7.65 -7.32
CA VAL A 70 -20.01 -7.62 -7.79
C VAL A 70 -19.44 -9.04 -7.82
N LYS A 71 -18.89 -9.43 -8.96
CA LYS A 71 -18.14 -10.68 -9.10
C LYS A 71 -16.67 -10.36 -9.27
N LEU A 72 -15.84 -11.12 -8.57
CA LEU A 72 -14.39 -10.95 -8.57
C LEU A 72 -13.73 -12.22 -9.08
N SER A 73 -12.66 -12.05 -9.85
CA SER A 73 -11.76 -13.12 -10.26
C SER A 73 -10.32 -12.61 -10.34
N LEU A 74 -9.37 -13.51 -10.56
CA LEU A 74 -7.97 -13.16 -10.71
C LEU A 74 -7.49 -13.46 -12.13
N SER A 75 -6.64 -12.59 -12.65
CA SER A 75 -5.88 -12.84 -13.87
C SER A 75 -4.78 -13.89 -13.64
N ALA A 76 -4.12 -14.33 -14.71
CA ALA A 76 -2.94 -15.19 -14.62
C ALA A 76 -1.78 -14.59 -13.80
N GLU A 77 -1.76 -13.27 -13.62
CA GLU A 77 -0.77 -12.54 -12.83
C GLU A 77 -1.25 -12.19 -11.41
N ASN A 78 -2.37 -12.79 -10.97
CA ASN A 78 -3.04 -12.52 -9.70
C ASN A 78 -3.53 -11.06 -9.52
N THR A 79 -3.73 -10.34 -10.62
CA THR A 79 -4.39 -9.03 -10.54
C THR A 79 -5.90 -9.20 -10.49
N LEU A 80 -6.56 -8.32 -9.72
CA LEU A 80 -8.00 -8.38 -9.53
C LEU A 80 -8.75 -8.02 -10.81
N ILE A 81 -9.72 -8.85 -11.16
CA ILE A 81 -10.69 -8.62 -12.24
C ILE A 81 -12.04 -8.37 -11.60
N ILE A 82 -12.71 -7.29 -12.00
CA ILE A 82 -13.96 -6.82 -11.44
C ILE A 82 -15.06 -6.86 -12.51
N ASP A 83 -16.14 -7.57 -12.22
CA ASP A 83 -17.40 -7.54 -12.97
C ASP A 83 -18.46 -6.93 -12.06
N ALA A 84 -18.82 -5.67 -12.30
CA ALA A 84 -19.72 -4.87 -11.46
C ALA A 84 -20.77 -4.15 -12.31
N PRO A 85 -21.73 -4.88 -12.91
CA PRO A 85 -22.61 -4.38 -13.96
C PRO A 85 -23.57 -3.24 -13.53
N LEU A 86 -23.69 -2.97 -12.23
CA LEU A 86 -24.51 -1.84 -11.75
C LEU A 86 -23.76 -0.49 -11.80
N VAL A 87 -22.43 -0.52 -11.94
CA VAL A 87 -21.58 0.68 -11.90
C VAL A 87 -20.59 0.75 -13.06
N CYS A 88 -20.38 -0.35 -13.79
CA CYS A 88 -19.50 -0.40 -14.94
C CYS A 88 -20.02 -1.44 -15.94
N ASP A 89 -20.18 -1.06 -17.21
CA ASP A 89 -20.68 -1.93 -18.27
C ASP A 89 -19.64 -2.97 -18.75
N GLU A 90 -18.36 -2.72 -18.43
CA GLU A 90 -17.26 -3.58 -18.86
C GLU A 90 -16.61 -4.29 -17.67
N THR A 91 -16.10 -5.49 -17.92
CA THR A 91 -15.24 -6.19 -16.97
C THR A 91 -13.88 -5.48 -16.90
N LEU A 92 -13.51 -5.04 -15.71
CA LEU A 92 -12.29 -4.28 -15.47
C LEU A 92 -11.16 -5.20 -15.01
N GLN A 93 -10.02 -5.19 -15.70
CA GLN A 93 -8.79 -5.77 -15.19
C GLN A 93 -7.96 -4.68 -14.53
N THR A 94 -7.72 -4.82 -13.23
CA THR A 94 -6.95 -3.85 -12.45
C THR A 94 -5.46 -4.17 -12.48
N ASN A 95 -4.65 -3.25 -11.94
CA ASN A 95 -3.24 -3.50 -11.59
C ASN A 95 -3.06 -3.89 -10.11
N ASP A 96 -4.15 -4.09 -9.36
CA ASP A 96 -4.09 -4.47 -7.95
C ASP A 96 -3.92 -5.98 -7.81
N ILE A 97 -2.81 -6.42 -7.25
CA ILE A 97 -2.56 -7.82 -6.90
C ILE A 97 -3.42 -8.16 -5.70
N ALA A 98 -4.20 -9.23 -5.80
CA ALA A 98 -5.16 -9.60 -4.78
C ALA A 98 -5.12 -11.09 -4.45
N ARG A 99 -5.72 -11.42 -3.31
CA ARG A 99 -6.07 -12.79 -2.93
C ARG A 99 -7.57 -12.83 -2.66
N ILE A 100 -8.27 -13.77 -3.30
CA ILE A 100 -9.69 -14.03 -3.06
C ILE A 100 -9.80 -15.27 -2.19
N TYR A 101 -10.69 -15.22 -1.20
CA TYR A 101 -10.93 -16.29 -0.23
C TYR A 101 -12.20 -17.07 -0.58
N PRO A 102 -12.37 -18.31 -0.03
CA PRO A 102 -13.52 -19.15 -0.33
C PRO A 102 -14.90 -18.56 0.01
N ASP A 103 -14.94 -17.60 0.96
CA ASP A 103 -16.16 -16.89 1.33
C ASP A 103 -16.47 -15.70 0.39
N GLY A 104 -15.66 -15.50 -0.66
CA GLY A 104 -15.79 -14.39 -1.59
C GLY A 104 -15.16 -13.09 -1.12
N SER A 105 -14.65 -13.02 0.11
CA SER A 105 -13.87 -11.87 0.56
C SER A 105 -12.52 -11.80 -0.15
N PHE A 106 -11.87 -10.65 -0.12
CA PHE A 106 -10.57 -10.48 -0.75
C PHE A 106 -9.67 -9.50 0.00
N MET A 107 -8.38 -9.63 -0.25
CA MET A 107 -7.35 -8.72 0.27
C MET A 107 -6.52 -8.18 -0.88
N ILE A 108 -6.19 -6.89 -0.84
CA ILE A 108 -5.24 -6.27 -1.75
C ILE A 108 -3.84 -6.40 -1.15
N LEU A 109 -2.94 -7.04 -1.89
CA LEU A 109 -1.56 -7.26 -1.48
C LEU A 109 -0.66 -6.11 -1.91
N GLY A 110 -0.98 -5.46 -3.03
CA GLY A 110 -0.27 -4.31 -3.57
C GLY A 110 -0.58 -4.11 -5.03
N ARG A 111 0.30 -3.40 -5.75
CA ARG A 111 0.10 -3.12 -7.18
C ARG A 111 1.16 -3.80 -8.04
N LYS A 112 0.77 -4.28 -9.21
CA LYS A 112 1.67 -4.85 -10.22
C LYS A 112 2.80 -3.88 -10.60
N ASP A 113 2.49 -2.59 -10.69
CA ASP A 113 3.43 -1.52 -11.05
C ASP A 113 4.52 -1.31 -9.99
N ASN A 114 4.30 -1.78 -8.76
CA ASN A 114 5.21 -1.62 -7.62
C ASN A 114 5.97 -2.91 -7.28
N VAL A 115 5.80 -3.96 -8.08
CA VAL A 115 6.62 -5.18 -7.94
C VAL A 115 8.05 -4.87 -8.38
N ILE A 116 9.00 -5.16 -7.50
CA ILE A 116 10.43 -5.04 -7.76
C ILE A 116 10.94 -6.42 -8.18
N ASN A 117 11.57 -6.50 -9.35
CA ASN A 117 12.20 -7.74 -9.81
C ASN A 117 13.71 -7.69 -9.55
N SER A 118 14.11 -8.20 -8.39
CA SER A 118 15.50 -8.17 -7.93
C SER A 118 16.12 -9.57 -8.02
N GLY A 119 17.07 -9.75 -8.93
CA GLY A 119 17.75 -11.05 -9.12
C GLY A 119 16.80 -12.20 -9.47
N GLY A 120 15.68 -11.92 -10.15
CA GLY A 120 14.66 -12.91 -10.50
C GLY A 120 13.58 -13.13 -9.42
N ILE A 121 13.72 -12.51 -8.25
CA ILE A 121 12.74 -12.56 -7.17
C ILE A 121 11.77 -11.39 -7.32
N LYS A 122 10.47 -11.68 -7.33
CA LYS A 122 9.40 -10.67 -7.34
C LYS A 122 9.09 -10.24 -5.91
N ILE A 123 9.39 -8.99 -5.60
CA ILE A 123 9.22 -8.39 -4.27
C ILE A 123 8.08 -7.37 -4.34
N GLN A 124 7.08 -7.55 -3.50
CA GLN A 124 5.97 -6.62 -3.38
C GLN A 124 6.37 -5.49 -2.42
N ALA A 125 6.51 -4.27 -2.95
CA ALA A 125 6.98 -3.12 -2.16
C ALA A 125 6.04 -2.85 -0.97
N GLU A 126 4.73 -2.91 -1.17
CA GLU A 126 3.74 -2.64 -0.13
C GLU A 126 3.75 -3.68 1.00
N GLU A 127 4.07 -4.95 0.71
CA GLU A 127 4.21 -5.97 1.76
C GLU A 127 5.44 -5.71 2.61
N MET A 128 6.56 -5.31 1.99
CA MET A 128 7.74 -4.90 2.75
C MET A 128 7.48 -3.66 3.61
N GLU A 129 6.79 -2.67 3.06
CA GLU A 129 6.47 -1.43 3.78
C GLU A 129 5.59 -1.66 5.01
N LYS A 130 4.71 -2.66 5.00
CA LYS A 130 3.92 -3.03 6.19
C LYS A 130 4.80 -3.44 7.38
N LEU A 131 5.94 -4.08 7.09
CA LEU A 131 6.91 -4.53 8.10
C LEU A 131 7.87 -3.41 8.54
N LEU A 132 8.07 -2.40 7.68
CA LEU A 132 9.15 -1.43 7.77
C LEU A 132 8.67 0.02 7.95
N ARG A 133 7.40 0.24 8.28
CA ARG A 133 6.88 1.60 8.48
C ARG A 133 7.71 2.40 9.49
N PRO A 134 7.91 3.71 9.25
CA PRO A 134 7.28 4.59 8.23
C PRO A 134 8.06 4.71 6.91
N PHE A 135 8.87 3.74 6.55
CA PHE A 135 9.77 3.79 5.41
C PHE A 135 9.07 3.47 4.10
N VAL A 136 9.64 3.95 2.99
CA VAL A 136 9.13 3.68 1.63
C VAL A 136 10.11 2.80 0.89
N ILE A 137 9.60 1.74 0.27
CA ILE A 137 10.37 0.84 -0.59
C ILE A 137 10.20 1.27 -2.04
N THR A 138 11.33 1.43 -2.72
CA THR A 138 11.41 1.68 -4.16
C THR A 138 12.49 0.81 -4.79
N SER A 139 12.75 1.00 -6.08
CA SER A 139 13.84 0.32 -6.77
C SER A 139 14.64 1.27 -7.65
N VAL A 140 15.89 0.92 -7.85
CA VAL A 140 16.76 1.56 -8.83
C VAL A 140 17.32 0.51 -9.78
N PRO A 141 17.71 0.88 -11.03
CA PRO A 141 18.38 -0.04 -11.93
C PRO A 141 19.68 -0.59 -11.30
N ASP A 142 19.92 -1.87 -11.49
CA ASP A 142 21.15 -2.56 -11.03
C ASP A 142 21.63 -3.52 -12.09
N GLN A 143 22.94 -3.51 -12.38
CA GLN A 143 23.54 -4.30 -13.46
C GLN A 143 23.44 -5.81 -13.22
N ARG A 144 23.48 -6.28 -11.96
CA ARG A 144 23.48 -7.70 -11.61
C ARG A 144 22.08 -8.22 -11.31
N LEU A 145 21.27 -7.38 -10.67
CA LEU A 145 19.95 -7.78 -10.17
C LEU A 145 18.80 -7.34 -11.10
N GLY A 146 19.09 -6.53 -12.13
CA GLY A 146 18.08 -5.84 -12.91
C GLY A 146 17.51 -4.64 -12.15
N GLN A 147 16.95 -4.88 -10.97
CA GLN A 147 16.51 -3.85 -10.03
C GLN A 147 17.07 -4.15 -8.63
N ALA A 148 17.57 -3.13 -7.94
CA ALA A 148 17.96 -3.21 -6.55
C ALA A 148 16.85 -2.60 -5.66
N VAL A 149 16.45 -3.34 -4.63
CA VAL A 149 15.57 -2.83 -3.59
C VAL A 149 16.25 -1.66 -2.88
N THR A 150 15.53 -0.56 -2.74
CA THR A 150 16.03 0.69 -2.15
C THR A 150 15.04 1.18 -1.11
N LEU A 151 15.52 1.46 0.09
CA LEU A 151 14.76 2.01 1.19
C LEU A 151 14.92 3.53 1.21
N LEU A 152 13.82 4.26 1.28
CA LEU A 152 13.80 5.71 1.48
C LEU A 152 13.36 6.03 2.89
N LEU A 153 14.16 6.85 3.57
CA LEU A 153 13.94 7.32 4.93
C LEU A 153 13.74 8.84 4.92
N ALA A 154 12.76 9.33 5.67
CA ALA A 154 12.65 10.75 6.01
C ALA A 154 13.23 11.00 7.41
N ASP A 155 13.45 12.29 7.77
CA ASP A 155 13.83 12.74 9.11
C ASP A 155 15.21 12.30 9.64
N GLN A 156 16.14 11.95 8.75
CA GLN A 156 17.55 11.60 9.07
C GLN A 156 17.73 10.60 10.23
N PRO A 157 17.08 9.45 10.18
CA PRO A 157 17.28 8.41 11.19
C PRO A 157 18.68 7.79 11.10
N ASP A 158 19.11 7.11 12.16
CA ASP A 158 20.34 6.34 12.15
C ASP A 158 20.25 5.17 11.15
N THR A 159 20.92 5.33 10.02
CA THR A 159 20.91 4.33 8.93
C THR A 159 21.61 3.03 9.31
N GLU A 160 22.57 3.05 10.24
CA GLU A 160 23.29 1.87 10.71
C GLU A 160 22.40 1.04 11.64
N GLU A 161 21.70 1.66 12.58
CA GLU A 161 20.71 1.01 13.44
C GLU A 161 19.59 0.36 12.60
N ILE A 162 19.07 1.10 11.61
CA ILE A 162 18.06 0.58 10.69
C ILE A 162 18.61 -0.60 9.88
N GLY A 163 19.83 -0.49 9.36
CA GLY A 163 20.48 -1.58 8.63
C GLY A 163 20.56 -2.87 9.46
N ASN A 164 20.99 -2.77 10.71
CA ASN A 164 21.04 -3.90 11.62
C ASN A 164 19.67 -4.52 11.87
N LYS A 165 18.66 -3.70 12.14
CA LYS A 165 17.27 -4.15 12.32
C LYS A 165 16.71 -4.84 11.07
N LEU A 166 16.99 -4.34 9.89
CA LEU A 166 16.60 -4.96 8.62
C LEU A 166 17.26 -6.34 8.42
N HIS A 167 18.50 -6.48 8.87
CA HIS A 167 19.20 -7.76 8.84
C HIS A 167 18.59 -8.82 9.76
N GLU A 168 17.97 -8.42 10.86
CA GLU A 168 17.30 -9.33 11.79
C GLU A 168 15.92 -9.79 11.28
N ILE A 169 15.14 -8.88 10.66
CA ILE A 169 13.74 -9.15 10.29
C ILE A 169 13.53 -9.58 8.84
N LEU A 170 14.49 -9.30 7.94
CA LEU A 170 14.36 -9.63 6.51
C LEU A 170 15.30 -10.76 6.11
N GLU A 171 14.77 -11.70 5.32
CA GLU A 171 15.60 -12.67 4.63
C GLU A 171 16.54 -11.98 3.63
N PRO A 172 17.75 -12.56 3.34
CA PRO A 172 18.80 -11.91 2.55
C PRO A 172 18.32 -11.31 1.21
N TYR A 173 17.40 -11.98 0.53
CA TYR A 173 16.90 -11.56 -0.79
C TYR A 173 15.95 -10.37 -0.75
N TYR A 174 15.35 -10.09 0.42
CA TYR A 174 14.43 -8.96 0.63
C TYR A 174 15.15 -7.72 1.19
N ARG A 175 16.43 -7.85 1.57
CA ARG A 175 17.17 -6.75 2.19
C ARG A 175 17.44 -5.65 1.16
N PRO A 176 17.13 -4.38 1.52
CA PRO A 176 17.47 -3.26 0.66
C PRO A 176 18.97 -3.21 0.40
N LYS A 177 19.36 -3.07 -0.87
CA LYS A 177 20.76 -2.84 -1.26
C LYS A 177 21.21 -1.41 -0.95
N HIS A 178 20.27 -0.48 -0.98
CA HIS A 178 20.53 0.93 -0.71
C HIS A 178 19.55 1.43 0.35
N ILE A 179 20.08 2.23 1.28
CA ILE A 179 19.30 2.98 2.28
C ILE A 179 19.62 4.45 2.02
N LEU A 180 18.62 5.24 1.66
CA LEU A 180 18.76 6.64 1.28
C LEU A 180 17.92 7.51 2.19
N THR A 181 18.54 8.54 2.76
CA THR A 181 17.85 9.54 3.57
C THR A 181 17.44 10.71 2.69
N ILE A 182 16.18 11.09 2.73
CA ILE A 182 15.59 12.20 1.98
C ILE A 182 14.94 13.20 2.94
N GLU A 183 14.70 14.41 2.48
CA GLU A 183 14.09 15.45 3.29
C GLU A 183 12.65 15.11 3.67
N SER A 184 11.88 14.62 2.72
CA SER A 184 10.50 14.18 2.93
C SER A 184 10.08 13.15 1.88
N ILE A 185 9.16 12.26 2.25
CA ILE A 185 8.60 11.30 1.29
C ILE A 185 7.69 12.05 0.30
N PRO A 186 7.98 11.98 -1.02
CA PRO A 186 7.13 12.59 -2.04
C PRO A 186 5.69 12.08 -1.97
N GLN A 187 4.73 13.01 -2.01
CA GLN A 187 3.30 12.71 -1.97
C GLN A 187 2.57 13.32 -3.16
N THR A 188 1.48 12.68 -3.55
CA THR A 188 0.51 13.24 -4.51
C THR A 188 -0.34 14.32 -3.83
N GLU A 189 -1.10 15.11 -4.61
CA GLU A 189 -2.04 16.11 -4.10
C GLU A 189 -3.05 15.52 -3.08
N ASN A 190 -3.35 14.24 -3.19
CA ASN A 190 -4.27 13.53 -2.30
C ASN A 190 -3.56 12.88 -1.08
N GLY A 191 -2.29 13.25 -0.79
CA GLY A 191 -1.54 12.75 0.34
C GLY A 191 -1.04 11.29 0.23
N LYS A 192 -1.12 10.67 -0.96
CA LYS A 192 -0.58 9.32 -1.19
C LYS A 192 0.90 9.39 -1.57
N ILE A 193 1.66 8.34 -1.24
CA ILE A 193 3.06 8.22 -1.69
C ILE A 193 3.14 8.33 -3.22
N ASN A 194 3.90 9.30 -3.72
CA ASN A 194 4.21 9.44 -5.14
C ASN A 194 5.36 8.51 -5.52
N ARG A 195 5.04 7.26 -5.82
CA ARG A 195 6.04 6.21 -6.09
C ARG A 195 6.90 6.49 -7.31
N ALA A 196 6.36 7.18 -8.32
CA ALA A 196 7.13 7.56 -9.50
C ALA A 196 8.24 8.55 -9.12
N GLU A 197 7.91 9.55 -8.33
CA GLU A 197 8.87 10.55 -7.84
C GLU A 197 9.88 9.95 -6.86
N CYS A 198 9.45 9.08 -5.95
CA CYS A 198 10.36 8.31 -5.08
C CYS A 198 11.41 7.56 -5.89
N ARG A 199 11.02 6.90 -6.99
CA ARG A 199 11.94 6.18 -7.88
C ARG A 199 12.93 7.10 -8.59
N ILE A 200 12.45 8.24 -9.09
CA ILE A 200 13.29 9.25 -9.76
C ILE A 200 14.31 9.80 -8.77
N LEU A 201 13.87 10.19 -7.59
CA LEU A 201 14.72 10.74 -6.52
C LEU A 201 15.80 9.75 -6.09
N ALA A 202 15.44 8.50 -5.83
CA ALA A 202 16.39 7.45 -5.46
C ALA A 202 17.46 7.25 -6.55
N LYS A 203 17.05 7.24 -7.82
CA LYS A 203 17.98 7.13 -8.95
C LYS A 203 18.93 8.32 -9.03
N GLN A 204 18.44 9.54 -8.88
CA GLN A 204 19.25 10.76 -8.91
C GLN A 204 20.28 10.79 -7.79
N MET A 205 19.87 10.43 -6.57
CA MET A 205 20.79 10.39 -5.43
C MET A 205 21.92 9.39 -5.66
N LEU A 206 21.64 8.19 -6.14
CA LEU A 206 22.69 7.20 -6.39
C LEU A 206 23.63 7.62 -7.52
N MET A 207 23.13 8.27 -8.56
CA MET A 207 23.99 8.84 -9.60
C MET A 207 24.92 9.93 -9.07
N THR A 208 24.49 10.70 -8.08
CA THR A 208 25.30 11.75 -7.46
C THR A 208 26.36 11.16 -6.53
N PHE A 209 26.02 10.13 -5.76
CA PHE A 209 26.94 9.51 -4.80
C PHE A 209 27.86 8.46 -5.43
N TYR A 210 27.43 7.82 -6.54
CA TYR A 210 28.17 6.76 -7.23
C TYR A 210 28.17 6.98 -8.75
N PRO A 211 28.90 8.02 -9.26
CA PRO A 211 28.85 8.40 -10.68
C PRO A 211 29.43 7.37 -11.65
N HIS A 212 29.95 6.24 -11.18
CA HIS A 212 30.66 5.23 -11.99
C HIS A 212 30.15 3.78 -11.77
N THR A 213 28.96 3.58 -11.23
CA THR A 213 28.37 2.23 -11.09
C THR A 213 27.30 1.95 -12.14
#